data_07e94e64b6646c5ed378c3a8cbb516b3
#
_entry.id   07e94e64b6646c5ed378c3a8cbb516b3
#
_cell.length_a   1.000
_cell.length_b   1.000
_cell.length_c   1.000
_cell.angle_alpha   90.00
_cell.angle_beta   90.00
_cell.angle_gamma   90.00
#
_symmetry.space_group_name_H-M   'P 1'
#
loop_
_entity.id
_entity.type
_entity.pdbx_description
1 polymer ?
#
loop_
_entity_poly.entity_id
_entity_poly.type
_entity_poly.pdbx_seq_one_letter_code
_entity_poly.pdbx_strand_id
1 'polypeptide(L)'
;MNVCLVMGAYHPGKCGISDYVKLLGDELQRKGHSFQRISIGSQDCFLKLAKNIPDADLISLQFAPYSFSTKGLTRNALLEFAKAFSKRKTQVNFHEIWIGAYPRAPWKEKFHGWRQKREILKFLETIQPDLIHATNAAALDRLKREGVNAEYLYLFGNIPYMPIPTADLKNNDKLHVAFFGTLYKSFPYSVLGKRLETISKTSKRPLLLTVIGRHRESKGLGRLNNLANARGFEVELTGELEPKAISHHFQKSDIGVSTTPYDVLGKSGATAAMLEHGLPVLAYDDGDTLPDRLFTFESFRGQTFLLNDYKSPEKLLRFLEKPRRPFFDGVAHTTNKMLDSIY
;
A
#
# COMPACT_ATOMS: atom_id res chain seq x y z
N MET A 1 -10.72 9.01 -23.22
CA MET A 1 -10.00 7.71 -23.42
C MET A 1 -10.84 6.59 -22.83
N ASN A 2 -10.72 5.39 -23.44
CA ASN A 2 -11.24 4.14 -22.87
C ASN A 2 -10.07 3.34 -22.29
N VAL A 3 -10.09 3.08 -20.97
CA VAL A 3 -9.02 2.38 -20.25
C VAL A 3 -9.50 1.00 -19.84
N CYS A 4 -8.76 -0.05 -20.20
CA CYS A 4 -9.04 -1.41 -19.78
C CYS A 4 -8.10 -1.79 -18.62
N LEU A 5 -8.63 -1.95 -17.40
CA LEU A 5 -7.88 -2.39 -16.22
C LEU A 5 -7.98 -3.91 -16.08
N VAL A 6 -6.85 -4.60 -16.28
CA VAL A 6 -6.76 -6.07 -16.17
C VAL A 6 -6.14 -6.43 -14.83
N MET A 7 -6.80 -7.30 -14.07
CA MET A 7 -6.35 -7.71 -12.73
C MET A 7 -6.67 -9.17 -12.44
N GLY A 8 -6.17 -9.70 -11.33
CA GLY A 8 -6.57 -11.00 -10.79
C GLY A 8 -8.01 -11.01 -10.25
N ALA A 9 -8.29 -11.89 -9.32
CA ALA A 9 -9.64 -11.97 -8.73
C ALA A 9 -10.06 -10.63 -8.08
N TYR A 10 -11.30 -10.23 -8.34
CA TYR A 10 -11.85 -8.95 -7.85
C TYR A 10 -12.70 -9.17 -6.59
N HIS A 11 -12.18 -8.70 -5.46
CA HIS A 11 -12.82 -8.78 -4.15
C HIS A 11 -12.65 -7.45 -3.38
N PRO A 12 -13.39 -6.39 -3.73
CA PRO A 12 -13.29 -5.11 -3.05
C PRO A 12 -13.65 -5.23 -1.56
N GLY A 13 -12.99 -4.45 -0.72
CA GLY A 13 -13.07 -4.52 0.74
C GLY A 13 -12.32 -5.72 1.37
N LYS A 14 -11.77 -6.64 0.55
CA LYS A 14 -11.01 -7.81 1.00
C LYS A 14 -9.61 -7.92 0.38
N CYS A 15 -9.37 -7.18 -0.69
CA CYS A 15 -8.13 -7.20 -1.46
C CYS A 15 -7.72 -5.79 -1.85
N GLY A 16 -6.55 -5.34 -1.40
CA GLY A 16 -6.07 -3.98 -1.66
C GLY A 16 -5.94 -3.63 -3.15
N ILE A 17 -5.60 -4.59 -4.02
CA ILE A 17 -5.55 -4.36 -5.48
C ILE A 17 -6.98 -4.16 -6.03
N SER A 18 -7.96 -4.88 -5.51
CA SER A 18 -9.36 -4.69 -5.90
C SER A 18 -9.88 -3.31 -5.51
N ASP A 19 -9.52 -2.84 -4.32
CA ASP A 19 -9.86 -1.50 -3.85
C ASP A 19 -9.16 -0.44 -4.72
N TYR A 20 -7.87 -0.64 -5.02
CA TYR A 20 -7.10 0.22 -5.90
C TYR A 20 -7.75 0.35 -7.28
N VAL A 21 -8.08 -0.78 -7.93
CA VAL A 21 -8.71 -0.78 -9.26
C VAL A 21 -10.09 -0.13 -9.24
N LYS A 22 -10.86 -0.34 -8.16
CA LYS A 22 -12.15 0.30 -7.99
C LYS A 22 -12.01 1.83 -7.93
N LEU A 23 -11.19 2.34 -7.01
CA LEU A 23 -11.00 3.78 -6.81
C LEU A 23 -10.37 4.45 -8.03
N LEU A 24 -9.40 3.81 -8.69
CA LEU A 24 -8.81 4.30 -9.93
C LEU A 24 -9.86 4.40 -11.05
N GLY A 25 -10.71 3.38 -11.19
CA GLY A 25 -11.78 3.38 -12.18
C GLY A 25 -12.83 4.46 -11.92
N ASP A 26 -13.26 4.62 -10.67
CA ASP A 26 -14.20 5.66 -10.27
C ASP A 26 -13.63 7.08 -10.59
N GLU A 27 -12.33 7.27 -10.33
CA GLU A 27 -11.65 8.54 -10.63
C GLU A 27 -11.47 8.79 -12.13
N LEU A 28 -11.16 7.75 -12.92
CA LEU A 28 -11.14 7.86 -14.38
C LEU A 28 -12.50 8.34 -14.92
N GLN A 29 -13.61 7.77 -14.44
CA GLN A 29 -14.96 8.20 -14.82
C GLN A 29 -15.24 9.64 -14.39
N ARG A 30 -14.84 10.02 -13.17
CA ARG A 30 -14.99 11.40 -12.68
C ARG A 30 -14.26 12.43 -13.57
N LYS A 31 -13.16 12.01 -14.20
CA LYS A 31 -12.36 12.82 -15.15
C LYS A 31 -12.89 12.76 -16.59
N GLY A 32 -14.01 12.10 -16.85
CA GLY A 32 -14.61 12.01 -18.18
C GLY A 32 -14.00 10.92 -19.07
N HIS A 33 -13.27 9.97 -18.51
CA HIS A 33 -12.77 8.78 -19.21
C HIS A 33 -13.73 7.62 -19.00
N SER A 34 -13.83 6.72 -19.99
CA SER A 34 -14.49 5.43 -19.79
C SER A 34 -13.48 4.39 -19.31
N PHE A 35 -13.91 3.47 -18.44
CA PHE A 35 -13.07 2.34 -18.07
C PHE A 35 -13.84 1.02 -18.08
N GLN A 36 -13.11 -0.03 -18.35
CA GLN A 36 -13.59 -1.39 -18.23
C GLN A 36 -12.64 -2.19 -17.35
N ARG A 37 -13.18 -3.10 -16.53
CA ARG A 37 -12.41 -3.97 -15.68
C ARG A 37 -12.52 -5.41 -16.17
N ILE A 38 -11.39 -6.07 -16.34
CA ILE A 38 -11.30 -7.50 -16.60
C ILE A 38 -10.66 -8.16 -15.39
N SER A 39 -11.42 -9.07 -14.77
CA SER A 39 -10.96 -9.88 -13.64
C SER A 39 -10.65 -11.30 -14.10
N ILE A 40 -9.47 -11.79 -13.74
CA ILE A 40 -8.97 -13.12 -14.13
C ILE A 40 -8.89 -13.98 -12.86
N GLY A 41 -10.00 -14.63 -12.53
CA GLY A 41 -10.12 -15.40 -11.28
C GLY A 41 -9.48 -16.81 -11.30
N SER A 42 -9.16 -17.34 -12.49
CA SER A 42 -8.54 -18.67 -12.64
C SER A 42 -7.71 -18.76 -13.92
N GLN A 43 -6.83 -19.78 -14.01
CA GLN A 43 -6.00 -19.99 -15.19
C GLN A 43 -6.80 -20.20 -16.48
N ASP A 44 -7.98 -20.80 -16.40
CA ASP A 44 -8.86 -21.05 -17.55
C ASP A 44 -9.39 -19.76 -18.20
N CYS A 45 -9.41 -18.66 -17.44
CA CYS A 45 -9.82 -17.36 -17.96
C CYS A 45 -8.78 -16.70 -18.87
N PHE A 46 -7.49 -17.07 -18.80
CA PHE A 46 -6.45 -16.49 -19.65
C PHE A 46 -6.66 -16.78 -21.13
N LEU A 47 -7.08 -17.98 -21.47
CA LEU A 47 -7.38 -18.37 -22.87
C LEU A 47 -8.56 -17.56 -23.44
N LYS A 48 -9.50 -17.14 -22.60
CA LYS A 48 -10.63 -16.32 -23.00
C LYS A 48 -10.27 -14.84 -23.07
N LEU A 49 -9.23 -14.41 -22.35
CA LEU A 49 -8.82 -13.02 -22.25
C LEU A 49 -8.44 -12.44 -23.62
N ALA A 50 -7.59 -13.14 -24.38
CA ALA A 50 -7.13 -12.70 -25.69
C ALA A 50 -8.27 -12.44 -26.68
N LYS A 51 -9.41 -13.13 -26.51
CA LYS A 51 -10.60 -12.98 -27.34
C LYS A 51 -11.59 -11.92 -26.85
N ASN A 52 -11.47 -11.51 -25.57
CA ASN A 52 -12.47 -10.68 -24.90
C ASN A 52 -11.90 -9.33 -24.36
N ILE A 53 -10.65 -9.00 -24.69
CA ILE A 53 -10.16 -7.65 -24.38
C ILE A 53 -10.90 -6.66 -25.28
N PRO A 54 -11.62 -5.70 -24.67
CA PRO A 54 -12.37 -4.70 -25.43
C PRO A 54 -11.40 -3.81 -26.20
N ASP A 55 -11.92 -3.11 -27.18
CA ASP A 55 -11.18 -2.02 -27.81
C ASP A 55 -10.97 -0.90 -26.79
N ALA A 56 -9.71 -0.64 -26.46
CA ALA A 56 -9.31 0.31 -25.45
C ALA A 56 -8.07 1.10 -25.91
N ASP A 57 -8.05 2.39 -25.55
CA ASP A 57 -6.91 3.27 -25.83
C ASP A 57 -5.68 2.87 -24.99
N LEU A 58 -5.90 2.30 -23.80
CA LEU A 58 -4.88 1.79 -22.92
C LEU A 58 -5.33 0.48 -22.25
N ILE A 59 -4.48 -0.53 -22.27
CA ILE A 59 -4.62 -1.72 -21.44
C ILE A 59 -3.63 -1.64 -20.29
N SER A 60 -4.12 -1.60 -19.06
CA SER A 60 -3.29 -1.52 -17.86
C SER A 60 -3.38 -2.80 -17.04
N LEU A 61 -2.29 -3.55 -16.99
CA LEU A 61 -2.17 -4.76 -16.18
C LEU A 61 -1.77 -4.41 -14.76
N GLN A 62 -2.65 -4.69 -13.80
CA GLN A 62 -2.41 -4.53 -12.37
C GLN A 62 -1.80 -5.82 -11.82
N PHE A 63 -0.48 -5.86 -11.77
CA PHE A 63 0.26 -7.09 -11.58
C PHE A 63 0.64 -7.34 -10.11
N ALA A 64 0.26 -8.52 -9.61
CA ALA A 64 0.83 -9.14 -8.42
C ALA A 64 0.79 -10.67 -8.60
N PRO A 65 1.86 -11.42 -8.27
CA PRO A 65 1.96 -12.85 -8.57
C PRO A 65 0.80 -13.69 -8.05
N TYR A 66 0.38 -13.42 -6.81
CA TYR A 66 -0.70 -14.18 -6.15
C TYR A 66 -2.11 -13.74 -6.54
N SER A 67 -2.26 -12.62 -7.24
CA SER A 67 -3.59 -12.14 -7.67
C SER A 67 -4.19 -13.02 -8.76
N PHE A 68 -3.36 -13.74 -9.50
CA PHE A 68 -3.78 -14.56 -10.63
C PHE A 68 -3.78 -16.06 -10.31
N SER A 69 -2.95 -16.50 -9.37
CA SER A 69 -2.84 -17.91 -9.01
C SER A 69 -2.18 -18.07 -7.65
N THR A 70 -2.62 -19.02 -6.83
CA THR A 70 -2.00 -19.37 -5.54
C THR A 70 -0.55 -19.85 -5.65
N LYS A 71 -0.14 -20.32 -6.84
CA LYS A 71 1.24 -20.75 -7.16
C LYS A 71 2.02 -19.74 -8.01
N GLY A 72 1.42 -18.56 -8.24
CA GLY A 72 1.95 -17.56 -9.18
C GLY A 72 1.59 -17.88 -10.64
N LEU A 73 2.00 -17.01 -11.57
CA LEU A 73 1.71 -17.18 -12.99
C LEU A 73 2.59 -18.27 -13.61
N THR A 74 1.98 -19.04 -14.49
CA THR A 74 2.71 -20.00 -15.33
C THR A 74 3.16 -19.33 -16.64
N ARG A 75 4.17 -19.91 -17.29
CA ARG A 75 4.61 -19.48 -18.61
C ARG A 75 3.45 -19.37 -19.61
N ASN A 76 2.55 -20.35 -19.64
CA ASN A 76 1.41 -20.35 -20.55
C ASN A 76 0.46 -19.17 -20.32
N ALA A 77 0.19 -18.84 -19.03
CA ALA A 77 -0.61 -17.68 -18.68
C ALA A 77 0.01 -16.38 -19.18
N LEU A 78 1.32 -16.20 -19.00
CA LEU A 78 2.04 -15.02 -19.48
C LEU A 78 2.07 -14.93 -21.02
N LEU A 79 2.17 -16.05 -21.72
CA LEU A 79 2.08 -16.09 -23.19
C LEU A 79 0.68 -15.72 -23.70
N GLU A 80 -0.39 -16.15 -23.02
CA GLU A 80 -1.75 -15.74 -23.37
C GLU A 80 -1.98 -14.24 -23.06
N PHE A 81 -1.43 -13.72 -22.00
CA PHE A 81 -1.38 -12.27 -21.79
C PHE A 81 -0.66 -11.57 -22.94
N ALA A 82 0.53 -12.04 -23.33
CA ALA A 82 1.28 -11.41 -24.40
C ALA A 82 0.47 -11.32 -25.70
N LYS A 83 -0.29 -12.36 -26.07
CA LYS A 83 -1.19 -12.33 -27.23
C LYS A 83 -2.29 -11.28 -27.09
N ALA A 84 -2.86 -11.16 -25.89
CA ALA A 84 -3.93 -10.23 -25.60
C ALA A 84 -3.48 -8.76 -25.68
N PHE A 85 -2.22 -8.48 -25.33
CA PHE A 85 -1.65 -7.13 -25.28
C PHE A 85 -0.98 -6.70 -26.60
N SER A 86 -0.75 -7.63 -27.54
CA SER A 86 -0.09 -7.38 -28.81
C SER A 86 -0.75 -6.23 -29.59
N LYS A 87 0.07 -5.28 -30.09
CA LYS A 87 -0.32 -4.13 -30.95
C LYS A 87 -1.24 -3.11 -30.26
N ARG A 88 -1.25 -3.04 -28.93
CA ARG A 88 -2.07 -2.10 -28.16
C ARG A 88 -1.19 -1.27 -27.24
N LYS A 89 -1.58 -0.04 -26.91
CA LYS A 89 -0.89 0.74 -25.89
C LYS A 89 -1.07 0.06 -24.54
N THR A 90 0.04 -0.24 -23.87
CA THR A 90 0.05 -1.11 -22.70
C THR A 90 0.83 -0.53 -21.54
N GLN A 91 0.29 -0.74 -20.36
CA GLN A 91 0.92 -0.43 -19.08
C GLN A 91 1.00 -1.68 -18.22
N VAL A 92 2.15 -1.93 -17.59
CA VAL A 92 2.28 -2.91 -16.51
C VAL A 92 2.57 -2.18 -15.22
N ASN A 93 1.64 -2.25 -14.27
CA ASN A 93 1.79 -1.68 -12.93
C ASN A 93 2.07 -2.78 -11.91
N PHE A 94 3.29 -2.83 -11.38
CA PHE A 94 3.72 -3.82 -10.41
C PHE A 94 3.35 -3.39 -8.98
N HIS A 95 2.29 -3.96 -8.43
CA HIS A 95 1.99 -3.92 -6.99
C HIS A 95 2.95 -4.83 -6.22
N GLU A 96 3.26 -5.99 -6.79
CA GLU A 96 4.31 -6.90 -6.37
C GLU A 96 5.03 -7.45 -7.61
N ILE A 97 6.32 -7.74 -7.46
CA ILE A 97 7.12 -8.30 -8.56
C ILE A 97 7.04 -9.85 -8.51
N TRP A 98 8.11 -10.56 -8.21
CA TRP A 98 8.10 -12.03 -8.08
C TRP A 98 8.15 -12.46 -6.62
N ILE A 99 7.76 -13.70 -6.37
CA ILE A 99 7.76 -14.32 -5.04
C ILE A 99 9.19 -14.39 -4.50
N GLY A 100 9.35 -14.28 -3.18
CA GLY A 100 10.65 -14.43 -2.53
C GLY A 100 11.65 -13.33 -2.85
N ALA A 101 11.19 -12.18 -3.36
CA ALA A 101 12.04 -11.03 -3.68
C ALA A 101 12.47 -10.22 -2.44
N TYR A 102 12.46 -10.77 -1.25
CA TYR A 102 12.92 -10.13 -0.01
C TYR A 102 14.12 -10.88 0.60
N PRO A 103 15.03 -10.19 1.33
CA PRO A 103 16.33 -10.75 1.72
C PRO A 103 16.25 -12.05 2.49
N ARG A 104 15.30 -12.17 3.43
CA ARG A 104 15.12 -13.33 4.32
C ARG A 104 14.09 -14.35 3.80
N ALA A 105 13.80 -14.34 2.50
CA ALA A 105 12.85 -15.28 1.91
C ALA A 105 13.34 -16.75 2.07
N PRO A 106 12.43 -17.69 2.38
CA PRO A 106 12.75 -19.11 2.40
C PRO A 106 13.30 -19.58 1.05
N TRP A 107 14.19 -20.59 1.07
CA TRP A 107 14.82 -21.07 -0.16
C TRP A 107 13.82 -21.54 -1.23
N LYS A 108 12.70 -22.14 -0.80
CA LYS A 108 11.62 -22.56 -1.71
C LYS A 108 10.99 -21.36 -2.44
N GLU A 109 10.74 -20.27 -1.73
CA GLU A 109 10.23 -19.04 -2.34
C GLU A 109 11.25 -18.39 -3.28
N LYS A 110 12.53 -18.40 -2.92
CA LYS A 110 13.62 -17.91 -3.79
C LYS A 110 13.70 -18.71 -5.09
N PHE A 111 13.54 -20.03 -5.03
CA PHE A 111 13.53 -20.89 -6.21
C PHE A 111 12.31 -20.62 -7.11
N HIS A 112 11.10 -20.56 -6.52
CA HIS A 112 9.90 -20.20 -7.27
C HIS A 112 9.98 -18.79 -7.84
N GLY A 113 10.52 -17.85 -7.08
CA GLY A 113 10.73 -16.47 -7.49
C GLY A 113 11.72 -16.33 -8.63
N TRP A 114 12.81 -17.13 -8.64
CA TRP A 114 13.74 -17.17 -9.74
C TRP A 114 13.06 -17.59 -11.05
N ARG A 115 12.21 -18.63 -11.02
CA ARG A 115 11.40 -19.02 -12.19
C ARG A 115 10.47 -17.90 -12.62
N GLN A 116 9.67 -17.36 -11.68
CA GLN A 116 8.73 -16.28 -11.97
C GLN A 116 9.43 -15.05 -12.56
N LYS A 117 10.59 -14.67 -12.00
CA LYS A 117 11.38 -13.56 -12.54
C LYS A 117 11.68 -13.76 -14.01
N ARG A 118 12.19 -14.94 -14.40
CA ARG A 118 12.51 -15.25 -15.82
C ARG A 118 11.29 -15.16 -16.71
N GLU A 119 10.16 -15.69 -16.27
CA GLU A 119 8.90 -15.65 -17.03
C GLU A 119 8.36 -14.22 -17.15
N ILE A 120 8.44 -13.42 -16.08
CA ILE A 120 8.02 -12.01 -16.10
C ILE A 120 8.91 -11.19 -17.04
N LEU A 121 10.23 -11.36 -16.98
CA LEU A 121 11.15 -10.65 -17.87
C LEU A 121 10.91 -11.03 -19.33
N LYS A 122 10.69 -12.31 -19.63
CA LYS A 122 10.34 -12.77 -20.99
C LYS A 122 9.01 -12.21 -21.47
N PHE A 123 8.02 -12.11 -20.58
CA PHE A 123 6.75 -11.47 -20.88
C PHE A 123 6.94 -10.00 -21.25
N LEU A 124 7.66 -9.22 -20.42
CA LEU A 124 7.96 -7.81 -20.71
C LEU A 124 8.70 -7.63 -22.02
N GLU A 125 9.70 -8.48 -22.30
CA GLU A 125 10.43 -8.49 -23.58
C GLU A 125 9.48 -8.78 -24.77
N THR A 126 8.49 -9.63 -24.57
CA THR A 126 7.56 -10.03 -25.63
C THR A 126 6.52 -8.96 -25.94
N ILE A 127 5.93 -8.33 -24.90
CA ILE A 127 4.88 -7.31 -25.11
C ILE A 127 5.43 -5.91 -25.33
N GLN A 128 6.67 -5.63 -24.90
CA GLN A 128 7.31 -4.32 -24.96
C GLN A 128 6.34 -3.21 -24.50
N PRO A 129 5.88 -3.22 -23.22
CA PRO A 129 4.87 -2.30 -22.78
C PRO A 129 5.36 -0.86 -22.89
N ASP A 130 4.46 0.05 -23.26
CA ASP A 130 4.76 1.47 -23.39
C ASP A 130 5.13 2.09 -22.03
N LEU A 131 4.52 1.57 -20.94
CA LEU A 131 4.71 2.06 -19.60
C LEU A 131 4.92 0.90 -18.61
N ILE A 132 5.96 1.01 -17.80
CA ILE A 132 6.19 0.08 -16.69
C ILE A 132 6.27 0.90 -15.40
N HIS A 133 5.39 0.59 -14.45
CA HIS A 133 5.36 1.24 -13.15
C HIS A 133 5.56 0.25 -12.01
N ALA A 134 6.07 0.74 -10.89
CA ALA A 134 6.11 0.00 -9.64
C ALA A 134 5.79 0.92 -8.45
N THR A 135 5.16 0.37 -7.42
CA THR A 135 4.61 1.14 -6.31
C THR A 135 5.59 1.35 -5.15
N ASN A 136 6.76 0.73 -5.17
CA ASN A 136 7.73 0.83 -4.07
C ASN A 136 9.18 0.78 -4.55
N ALA A 137 10.08 1.33 -3.72
CA ALA A 137 11.50 1.46 -4.05
C ALA A 137 12.20 0.11 -4.25
N ALA A 138 11.84 -0.89 -3.46
CA ALA A 138 12.46 -2.22 -3.56
C ALA A 138 12.13 -2.90 -4.89
N ALA A 139 10.89 -2.74 -5.38
CA ALA A 139 10.49 -3.26 -6.68
C ALA A 139 11.21 -2.52 -7.82
N LEU A 140 11.28 -1.19 -7.76
CA LEU A 140 12.01 -0.37 -8.75
C LEU A 140 13.49 -0.75 -8.84
N ASP A 141 14.18 -0.86 -7.71
CA ASP A 141 15.59 -1.25 -7.68
C ASP A 141 15.82 -2.63 -8.27
N ARG A 142 14.96 -3.62 -7.93
CA ARG A 142 15.07 -4.98 -8.46
C ARG A 142 14.78 -5.05 -9.96
N LEU A 143 13.77 -4.35 -10.45
CA LEU A 143 13.49 -4.24 -11.88
C LEU A 143 14.66 -3.60 -12.63
N LYS A 144 15.23 -2.51 -12.09
CA LYS A 144 16.39 -1.84 -12.65
C LYS A 144 17.62 -2.75 -12.75
N ARG A 145 17.87 -3.58 -11.75
CA ARG A 145 18.99 -4.57 -11.77
C ARG A 145 18.81 -5.63 -12.87
N GLU A 146 17.59 -5.89 -13.29
CA GLU A 146 17.26 -6.80 -14.40
C GLU A 146 17.16 -6.06 -15.76
N GLY A 147 17.57 -4.79 -15.83
CA GLY A 147 17.52 -3.99 -17.05
C GLY A 147 16.14 -3.44 -17.41
N VAL A 148 15.15 -3.55 -16.52
CA VAL A 148 13.80 -3.04 -16.77
C VAL A 148 13.70 -1.61 -16.24
N ASN A 149 13.44 -0.66 -17.14
CA ASN A 149 13.21 0.75 -16.79
C ASN A 149 11.75 0.92 -16.36
N ALA A 150 11.54 0.94 -15.06
CA ALA A 150 10.23 1.17 -14.45
C ALA A 150 10.19 2.50 -13.69
N GLU A 151 9.07 3.21 -13.78
CA GLU A 151 8.84 4.45 -13.07
C GLU A 151 8.05 4.23 -11.78
N TYR A 152 8.23 5.15 -10.83
CA TYR A 152 7.45 5.14 -9.61
C TYR A 152 6.03 5.65 -9.87
N LEU A 153 5.03 4.83 -9.53
CA LEU A 153 3.64 5.24 -9.46
C LEU A 153 3.14 5.10 -8.02
N TYR A 154 2.67 6.20 -7.44
CA TYR A 154 2.19 6.21 -6.06
C TYR A 154 1.01 5.26 -5.88
N LEU A 155 1.08 4.41 -4.85
CA LEU A 155 -0.05 3.59 -4.42
C LEU A 155 -0.82 4.37 -3.36
N PHE A 156 -1.99 4.85 -3.71
CA PHE A 156 -2.85 5.62 -2.82
C PHE A 156 -3.55 4.75 -1.77
N GLY A 157 -4.06 5.42 -0.74
CA GLY A 157 -4.84 4.80 0.31
C GLY A 157 -6.21 4.31 -0.17
N ASN A 158 -6.68 3.23 0.45
CA ASN A 158 -7.98 2.63 0.12
C ASN A 158 -9.15 3.16 0.97
N ILE A 159 -8.90 4.21 1.75
CA ILE A 159 -9.91 4.87 2.59
C ILE A 159 -10.14 6.29 2.08
N PRO A 160 -11.29 6.57 1.45
CA PRO A 160 -11.62 7.92 0.99
C PRO A 160 -11.76 8.87 2.18
N TYR A 161 -11.34 10.11 1.99
CA TYR A 161 -11.51 11.15 3.00
C TYR A 161 -12.98 11.55 3.14
N MET A 162 -13.50 11.43 4.34
CA MET A 162 -14.83 11.86 4.73
C MET A 162 -14.70 12.88 5.86
N PRO A 163 -14.94 14.18 5.60
CA PRO A 163 -14.74 15.22 6.60
C PRO A 163 -15.63 14.99 7.82
N ILE A 164 -15.06 15.23 8.99
CA ILE A 164 -15.76 15.20 10.28
C ILE A 164 -16.03 16.64 10.72
N PRO A 165 -17.20 16.97 11.30
CA PRO A 165 -17.45 18.29 11.85
C PRO A 165 -16.39 18.70 12.87
N THR A 166 -15.90 19.92 12.81
CA THR A 166 -14.83 20.43 13.67
C THR A 166 -15.15 20.28 15.17
N ALA A 167 -16.45 20.36 15.53
CA ALA A 167 -16.91 20.15 16.90
C ALA A 167 -16.64 18.74 17.42
N ASP A 168 -16.55 17.73 16.53
CA ASP A 168 -16.30 16.33 16.88
C ASP A 168 -14.80 15.99 16.94
N LEU A 169 -13.92 16.93 16.53
CA LEU A 169 -12.46 16.84 16.66
C LEU A 169 -11.94 17.23 18.04
N LYS A 170 -12.81 17.26 19.07
CA LYS A 170 -12.49 17.78 20.38
C LYS A 170 -11.26 17.16 21.02
N ASN A 171 -10.54 18.06 21.69
CA ASN A 171 -9.44 17.88 22.60
C ASN A 171 -9.58 16.61 23.44
N ASN A 172 -8.80 15.60 23.08
CA ASN A 172 -8.70 14.40 23.88
C ASN A 172 -7.57 14.58 24.89
N ASP A 173 -7.85 14.35 26.17
CA ASP A 173 -6.81 14.30 27.22
C ASP A 173 -5.80 13.17 26.97
N LYS A 174 -6.10 12.25 26.05
CA LYS A 174 -5.24 11.13 25.62
C LYS A 174 -4.59 11.40 24.28
N LEU A 175 -3.41 10.81 24.06
CA LEU A 175 -2.81 10.67 22.73
C LEU A 175 -3.36 9.42 22.05
N HIS A 176 -4.04 9.62 20.94
CA HIS A 176 -4.62 8.53 20.15
C HIS A 176 -3.64 8.00 19.14
N VAL A 177 -3.28 6.72 19.25
CA VAL A 177 -2.35 6.02 18.35
C VAL A 177 -3.12 4.99 17.54
N ALA A 178 -3.25 5.23 16.23
CA ALA A 178 -3.97 4.37 15.31
C ALA A 178 -3.08 3.27 14.71
N PHE A 179 -3.56 2.04 14.74
CA PHE A 179 -3.04 0.92 13.97
C PHE A 179 -4.08 0.55 12.93
N PHE A 180 -3.69 0.54 11.65
CA PHE A 180 -4.57 0.14 10.55
C PHE A 180 -3.83 -0.79 9.60
N GLY A 181 -4.53 -1.82 9.11
CA GLY A 181 -3.97 -2.85 8.24
C GLY A 181 -3.33 -4.02 9.01
N THR A 182 -2.42 -4.73 8.38
CA THR A 182 -1.80 -5.94 8.96
C THR A 182 -0.86 -5.63 10.12
N LEU A 183 -1.01 -6.32 11.23
CA LEU A 183 -0.07 -6.28 12.35
C LEU A 183 1.00 -7.39 12.15
N TYR A 184 2.15 -7.02 11.62
CA TYR A 184 3.24 -7.98 11.35
C TYR A 184 3.90 -8.46 12.63
N LYS A 185 4.05 -9.81 12.75
CA LYS A 185 4.74 -10.43 13.91
C LYS A 185 6.21 -10.03 14.06
N SER A 186 6.87 -9.69 12.95
CA SER A 186 8.29 -9.30 12.91
C SER A 186 8.54 -7.86 13.35
N PHE A 187 7.48 -7.06 13.48
CA PHE A 187 7.60 -5.66 13.89
C PHE A 187 8.14 -5.56 15.33
N PRO A 188 9.05 -4.62 15.64
CA PRO A 188 9.71 -4.51 16.94
C PRO A 188 8.83 -3.79 17.99
N TYR A 189 7.79 -4.45 18.46
CA TYR A 189 6.83 -3.88 19.44
C TYR A 189 7.51 -3.36 20.71
N SER A 190 8.62 -3.98 21.16
CA SER A 190 9.37 -3.49 22.33
C SER A 190 9.99 -2.11 22.10
N VAL A 191 10.50 -1.85 20.90
CA VAL A 191 11.03 -0.54 20.51
C VAL A 191 9.89 0.48 20.44
N LEU A 192 8.78 0.12 19.78
CA LEU A 192 7.58 0.95 19.75
C LEU A 192 7.15 1.37 21.15
N GLY A 193 7.04 0.41 22.07
CA GLY A 193 6.62 0.69 23.44
C GLY A 193 7.51 1.68 24.17
N LYS A 194 8.83 1.57 24.02
CA LYS A 194 9.78 2.54 24.58
C LYS A 194 9.57 3.95 24.00
N ARG A 195 9.32 4.07 22.68
CA ARG A 195 9.10 5.37 22.04
C ARG A 195 7.76 5.99 22.47
N LEU A 196 6.69 5.20 22.47
CA LEU A 196 5.37 5.65 22.92
C LEU A 196 5.39 6.08 24.40
N GLU A 197 6.10 5.35 25.26
CA GLU A 197 6.27 5.73 26.65
C GLU A 197 7.00 7.09 26.80
N THR A 198 8.04 7.33 26.02
CA THR A 198 8.73 8.61 25.96
C THR A 198 7.79 9.74 25.52
N ILE A 199 7.02 9.50 24.45
CA ILE A 199 6.06 10.47 23.93
C ILE A 199 5.01 10.81 24.97
N SER A 200 4.42 9.80 25.63
CA SER A 200 3.41 9.98 26.69
C SER A 200 3.95 10.78 27.88
N LYS A 201 5.14 10.43 28.37
CA LYS A 201 5.77 11.14 29.51
C LYS A 201 6.08 12.60 29.17
N THR A 202 6.61 12.86 27.97
CA THR A 202 6.97 14.22 27.56
C THR A 202 5.74 15.09 27.30
N SER A 203 4.70 14.54 26.67
CA SER A 203 3.45 15.26 26.41
C SER A 203 2.53 15.35 27.64
N LYS A 204 2.81 14.59 28.69
CA LYS A 204 1.94 14.41 29.87
C LYS A 204 0.51 13.94 29.52
N ARG A 205 0.37 13.22 28.41
CA ARG A 205 -0.91 12.68 27.93
C ARG A 205 -0.84 11.14 27.94
N PRO A 206 -1.82 10.45 28.57
CA PRO A 206 -1.91 9.00 28.50
C PRO A 206 -2.18 8.54 27.06
N LEU A 207 -1.85 7.29 26.75
CA LEU A 207 -1.99 6.71 25.41
C LEU A 207 -3.26 5.87 25.31
N LEU A 208 -3.97 6.05 24.19
CA LEU A 208 -4.98 5.13 23.72
C LEU A 208 -4.52 4.52 22.38
N LEU A 209 -4.29 3.21 22.37
CA LEU A 209 -3.92 2.45 21.16
C LEU A 209 -5.18 1.90 20.51
N THR A 210 -5.60 2.47 19.39
CA THR A 210 -6.79 2.03 18.66
C THR A 210 -6.38 1.15 17.49
N VAL A 211 -6.81 -0.10 17.50
CA VAL A 211 -6.58 -1.06 16.42
C VAL A 211 -7.83 -1.06 15.53
N ILE A 212 -7.71 -0.46 14.34
CA ILE A 212 -8.82 -0.17 13.45
C ILE A 212 -8.99 -1.28 12.42
N GLY A 213 -10.19 -1.79 12.28
CA GLY A 213 -10.57 -2.74 11.23
C GLY A 213 -10.65 -4.18 11.71
N ARG A 214 -10.78 -5.08 10.73
CA ARG A 214 -10.91 -6.52 10.98
C ARG A 214 -9.59 -7.09 11.49
N HIS A 215 -9.54 -7.42 12.76
CA HIS A 215 -8.40 -8.12 13.33
C HIS A 215 -8.75 -9.58 13.56
N ARG A 216 -8.19 -10.45 12.73
CA ARG A 216 -8.12 -11.87 13.09
C ARG A 216 -7.09 -11.99 14.22
N GLU A 217 -7.30 -12.93 15.13
CA GLU A 217 -6.27 -13.31 16.09
C GLU A 217 -4.96 -13.53 15.35
N SER A 218 -4.00 -12.65 15.55
CA SER A 218 -2.71 -12.69 14.90
C SER A 218 -1.60 -12.62 15.94
N LYS A 219 -0.46 -13.23 15.63
CA LYS A 219 0.73 -13.11 16.49
C LYS A 219 1.17 -11.66 16.69
N GLY A 220 0.87 -10.77 15.74
CA GLY A 220 1.13 -9.33 15.84
C GLY A 220 0.22 -8.66 16.88
N LEU A 221 -1.08 -8.94 16.85
CA LEU A 221 -2.04 -8.45 17.85
C LEU A 221 -1.68 -8.94 19.24
N GLY A 222 -1.36 -10.22 19.40
CA GLY A 222 -0.91 -10.75 20.70
C GLY A 222 0.33 -10.03 21.24
N ARG A 223 1.31 -9.67 20.40
CA ARG A 223 2.48 -8.89 20.80
C ARG A 223 2.13 -7.46 21.18
N LEU A 224 1.18 -6.83 20.49
CA LEU A 224 0.69 -5.48 20.82
C LEU A 224 -0.02 -5.49 22.18
N ASN A 225 -0.91 -6.46 22.43
CA ASN A 225 -1.61 -6.60 23.69
C ASN A 225 -0.63 -6.86 24.85
N ASN A 226 0.37 -7.72 24.68
CA ASN A 226 1.40 -7.96 25.69
C ASN A 226 2.22 -6.69 25.98
N LEU A 227 2.54 -5.89 24.94
CA LEU A 227 3.20 -4.60 25.09
C LEU A 227 2.34 -3.64 25.91
N ALA A 228 1.06 -3.51 25.57
CA ALA A 228 0.12 -2.60 26.23
C ALA A 228 -0.06 -2.96 27.71
N ASN A 229 -0.30 -4.24 27.99
CA ASN A 229 -0.43 -4.73 29.37
C ASN A 229 0.83 -4.47 30.21
N ALA A 230 2.02 -4.73 29.66
CA ALA A 230 3.28 -4.52 30.36
C ALA A 230 3.59 -3.04 30.67
N ARG A 231 2.93 -2.10 29.99
CA ARG A 231 3.17 -0.65 30.12
C ARG A 231 1.97 0.14 30.59
N GLY A 232 0.84 -0.53 30.87
CA GLY A 232 -0.40 0.13 31.27
C GLY A 232 -1.01 1.01 30.18
N PHE A 233 -0.80 0.68 28.89
CA PHE A 233 -1.45 1.40 27.81
C PHE A 233 -2.87 0.86 27.60
N GLU A 234 -3.82 1.76 27.35
CA GLU A 234 -5.18 1.40 26.99
C GLU A 234 -5.24 0.92 25.54
N VAL A 235 -5.99 -0.14 25.26
CA VAL A 235 -6.18 -0.69 23.91
C VAL A 235 -7.65 -0.78 23.59
N GLU A 236 -8.01 -0.25 22.40
CA GLU A 236 -9.34 -0.36 21.83
C GLU A 236 -9.26 -1.15 20.53
N LEU A 237 -10.15 -2.13 20.36
CA LEU A 237 -10.31 -2.89 19.12
C LEU A 237 -11.65 -2.51 18.49
N THR A 238 -11.63 -1.83 17.35
CA THR A 238 -12.88 -1.34 16.73
C THR A 238 -13.67 -2.42 16.02
N GLY A 239 -13.03 -3.52 15.61
CA GLY A 239 -13.62 -4.47 14.69
C GLY A 239 -13.72 -3.91 13.26
N GLU A 240 -14.50 -4.59 12.41
CA GLU A 240 -14.72 -4.17 11.02
C GLU A 240 -15.57 -2.90 10.98
N LEU A 241 -15.12 -1.90 10.26
CA LEU A 241 -15.76 -0.61 10.13
C LEU A 241 -15.95 -0.24 8.66
N GLU A 242 -17.00 0.54 8.39
CA GLU A 242 -17.20 1.20 7.10
C GLU A 242 -16.12 2.27 6.84
N PRO A 243 -15.77 2.54 5.56
CA PRO A 243 -14.71 3.50 5.21
C PRO A 243 -14.87 4.88 5.86
N LYS A 244 -16.11 5.37 6.00
CA LYS A 244 -16.41 6.64 6.67
C LYS A 244 -15.97 6.63 8.14
N ALA A 245 -16.26 5.58 8.86
CA ALA A 245 -15.86 5.46 10.27
C ALA A 245 -14.34 5.35 10.42
N ILE A 246 -13.67 4.62 9.50
CA ILE A 246 -12.20 4.55 9.48
C ILE A 246 -11.59 5.93 9.23
N SER A 247 -12.10 6.69 8.24
CA SER A 247 -11.67 8.06 7.97
C SER A 247 -11.81 8.96 9.20
N HIS A 248 -12.92 8.82 9.95
CA HIS A 248 -13.15 9.57 11.19
C HIS A 248 -12.17 9.17 12.29
N HIS A 249 -11.84 7.87 12.43
CA HIS A 249 -10.79 7.43 13.37
C HIS A 249 -9.44 8.05 13.03
N PHE A 250 -9.05 8.08 11.74
CA PHE A 250 -7.79 8.74 11.36
C PHE A 250 -7.79 10.23 11.71
N GLN A 251 -8.90 10.93 11.48
CA GLN A 251 -9.00 12.35 11.79
C GLN A 251 -8.98 12.64 13.31
N LYS A 252 -9.43 11.71 14.13
CA LYS A 252 -9.39 11.79 15.60
C LYS A 252 -8.06 11.33 16.21
N SER A 253 -7.24 10.59 15.45
CA SER A 253 -5.96 10.08 15.94
C SER A 253 -4.86 11.12 15.83
N ASP A 254 -3.91 11.09 16.77
CA ASP A 254 -2.71 11.94 16.76
C ASP A 254 -1.57 11.30 15.96
N ILE A 255 -1.43 9.97 16.02
CA ILE A 255 -0.29 9.22 15.48
C ILE A 255 -0.81 7.95 14.80
N GLY A 256 -0.27 7.64 13.63
CA GLY A 256 -0.42 6.34 12.97
C GLY A 256 0.80 5.46 13.20
N VAL A 257 0.61 4.15 13.24
CA VAL A 257 1.70 3.17 13.27
C VAL A 257 1.58 2.23 12.09
N SER A 258 2.60 2.19 11.24
CA SER A 258 2.74 1.18 10.20
C SER A 258 3.66 0.07 10.65
N THR A 259 3.17 -1.16 10.68
CA THR A 259 3.99 -2.34 10.95
C THR A 259 4.55 -2.99 9.68
N THR A 260 4.24 -2.43 8.50
CA THR A 260 4.76 -2.87 7.20
C THR A 260 6.28 -2.70 7.16
N PRO A 261 7.05 -3.69 6.65
CA PRO A 261 8.49 -3.53 6.47
C PRO A 261 8.83 -2.28 5.64
N TYR A 262 9.91 -1.61 6.04
CA TYR A 262 10.27 -0.29 5.54
C TYR A 262 10.51 -0.24 4.02
N ASP A 263 11.20 -1.23 3.47
CA ASP A 263 11.55 -1.34 2.05
C ASP A 263 10.35 -1.52 1.11
N VAL A 264 9.22 -1.91 1.66
CA VAL A 264 7.97 -2.15 0.93
C VAL A 264 6.81 -1.31 1.46
N LEU A 265 7.11 -0.26 2.20
CA LEU A 265 6.08 0.60 2.79
C LEU A 265 5.16 1.22 1.73
N GLY A 266 5.72 1.57 0.56
CA GLY A 266 4.98 2.12 -0.58
C GLY A 266 3.97 1.17 -1.22
N LYS A 267 3.94 -0.12 -0.84
CA LYS A 267 2.87 -1.04 -1.25
C LYS A 267 1.72 -1.14 -0.24
N SER A 268 1.80 -0.39 0.86
CA SER A 268 0.81 -0.43 1.94
C SER A 268 -0.26 0.63 1.76
N GLY A 269 -1.40 0.28 1.17
CA GLY A 269 -2.56 1.18 1.09
C GLY A 269 -3.05 1.66 2.45
N ALA A 270 -2.85 0.87 3.52
CA ALA A 270 -3.17 1.27 4.88
C ALA A 270 -2.26 2.42 5.37
N THR A 271 -0.95 2.33 5.11
CA THR A 271 0.00 3.40 5.45
C THR A 271 -0.27 4.65 4.63
N ALA A 272 -0.51 4.49 3.33
CA ALA A 272 -0.89 5.58 2.44
C ALA A 272 -2.15 6.29 2.94
N ALA A 273 -3.20 5.56 3.31
CA ALA A 273 -4.44 6.13 3.84
C ALA A 273 -4.21 6.98 5.10
N MET A 274 -3.40 6.52 6.05
CA MET A 274 -3.06 7.31 7.23
C MET A 274 -2.31 8.61 6.86
N LEU A 275 -1.31 8.54 5.97
CA LEU A 275 -0.55 9.70 5.51
C LEU A 275 -1.42 10.69 4.74
N GLU A 276 -2.29 10.21 3.85
CA GLU A 276 -3.25 11.03 3.09
C GLU A 276 -4.20 11.80 3.98
N HIS A 277 -4.61 11.21 5.13
CA HIS A 277 -5.41 11.90 6.14
C HIS A 277 -4.60 12.88 7.00
N GLY A 278 -3.35 13.16 6.65
CA GLY A 278 -2.47 14.06 7.39
C GLY A 278 -1.97 13.50 8.72
N LEU A 279 -2.08 12.19 8.95
CA LEU A 279 -1.64 11.54 10.16
C LEU A 279 -0.13 11.27 10.10
N PRO A 280 0.69 11.72 11.08
CA PRO A 280 2.08 11.34 11.13
C PRO A 280 2.21 9.85 11.43
N VAL A 281 3.10 9.16 10.73
CA VAL A 281 3.24 7.71 10.85
C VAL A 281 4.58 7.31 11.44
N LEU A 282 4.53 6.48 12.49
CA LEU A 282 5.69 5.77 13.03
C LEU A 282 5.91 4.48 12.21
N ALA A 283 7.13 4.30 11.70
CA ALA A 283 7.57 3.11 10.98
C ALA A 283 8.90 2.61 11.55
N TYR A 284 9.32 1.42 11.16
CA TYR A 284 10.59 0.84 11.60
C TYR A 284 11.46 0.49 10.39
N ASP A 285 12.66 1.06 10.37
CA ASP A 285 13.70 0.71 9.41
C ASP A 285 14.55 -0.43 10.00
N ASP A 286 14.65 -1.55 9.32
CA ASP A 286 15.47 -2.69 9.73
C ASP A 286 16.96 -2.54 9.37
N GLY A 287 17.33 -1.42 8.74
CA GLY A 287 18.72 -1.04 8.44
C GLY A 287 19.33 -1.70 7.21
N ASP A 288 18.63 -2.66 6.60
CA ASP A 288 19.14 -3.46 5.48
C ASP A 288 18.66 -2.95 4.10
N THR A 289 17.92 -1.84 4.05
CA THR A 289 17.12 -1.52 2.87
C THR A 289 17.20 -0.07 2.42
N LEU A 290 16.96 0.15 1.13
CA LEU A 290 16.83 1.48 0.55
C LEU A 290 15.58 2.19 1.10
N PRO A 291 15.67 3.50 1.41
CA PRO A 291 14.50 4.27 1.84
C PRO A 291 13.40 4.19 0.77
N ASP A 292 12.18 3.85 1.19
CA ASP A 292 11.05 3.80 0.28
C ASP A 292 10.73 5.20 -0.29
N ARG A 293 10.28 5.25 -1.54
CA ARG A 293 9.90 6.46 -2.25
C ARG A 293 8.77 7.23 -1.56
N LEU A 294 7.97 6.55 -0.74
CA LEU A 294 6.93 7.17 0.07
C LEU A 294 7.50 8.25 1.02
N PHE A 295 8.71 8.06 1.54
CA PHE A 295 9.38 9.04 2.42
C PHE A 295 9.94 10.25 1.70
N THR A 296 10.30 10.08 0.42
CA THR A 296 10.81 11.17 -0.42
C THR A 296 9.70 11.90 -1.15
N PHE A 297 8.47 11.38 -1.08
CA PHE A 297 7.31 12.01 -1.69
C PHE A 297 7.03 13.36 -1.00
N GLU A 298 7.06 14.44 -1.78
CA GLU A 298 7.06 15.79 -1.23
C GLU A 298 5.85 16.07 -0.32
N SER A 299 4.67 15.57 -0.70
CA SER A 299 3.45 15.71 0.07
C SER A 299 3.52 15.11 1.48
N PHE A 300 4.39 14.11 1.70
CA PHE A 300 4.54 13.43 2.99
C PHE A 300 5.89 13.71 3.67
N ARG A 301 6.71 14.62 3.11
CA ARG A 301 8.02 14.95 3.68
C ARG A 301 7.87 15.39 5.15
N GLY A 302 8.61 14.72 6.04
CA GLY A 302 8.60 14.99 7.47
C GLY A 302 7.32 14.53 8.20
N GLN A 303 6.48 13.70 7.57
CA GLN A 303 5.28 13.11 8.18
C GLN A 303 5.51 11.66 8.62
N THR A 304 6.66 11.07 8.26
CA THR A 304 7.04 9.72 8.68
C THR A 304 8.22 9.79 9.64
N PHE A 305 8.13 9.05 10.74
CA PHE A 305 9.11 9.02 11.83
C PHE A 305 9.58 7.59 12.06
N LEU A 306 10.91 7.41 12.16
CA LEU A 306 11.50 6.09 12.33
C LEU A 306 11.68 5.75 13.82
N LEU A 307 11.22 4.57 14.23
CA LEU A 307 11.34 4.10 15.62
C LEU A 307 12.78 3.90 16.06
N ASN A 308 13.69 3.56 15.16
CA ASN A 308 15.12 3.41 15.45
C ASN A 308 15.88 4.75 15.48
N ASP A 309 15.30 5.85 15.00
CA ASP A 309 15.83 7.18 15.31
C ASP A 309 15.44 7.55 16.77
N TYR A 310 16.43 7.65 17.64
CA TYR A 310 16.20 7.98 19.04
C TYR A 310 15.61 9.39 19.27
N LYS A 311 15.76 10.30 18.31
CA LYS A 311 15.15 11.65 18.30
C LYS A 311 13.72 11.68 17.76
N SER A 312 13.18 10.56 17.27
CA SER A 312 11.83 10.50 16.72
C SER A 312 10.74 10.99 17.68
N PRO A 313 10.75 10.69 18.99
CA PRO A 313 9.75 11.21 19.91
C PRO A 313 9.70 12.74 19.95
N GLU A 314 10.85 13.42 20.06
CA GLU A 314 10.93 14.87 20.07
C GLU A 314 10.48 15.50 18.74
N LYS A 315 10.95 14.93 17.63
CA LYS A 315 10.57 15.38 16.28
C LYS A 315 9.07 15.24 16.06
N LEU A 316 8.49 14.12 16.51
CA LEU A 316 7.07 13.86 16.40
C LEU A 316 6.26 14.84 17.25
N LEU A 317 6.64 15.05 18.50
CA LEU A 317 5.94 16.01 19.37
C LEU A 317 5.94 17.42 18.77
N ARG A 318 7.08 17.90 18.26
CA ARG A 318 7.15 19.18 17.53
C ARG A 318 6.27 19.20 16.27
N PHE A 319 6.08 18.06 15.63
CA PHE A 319 5.16 17.96 14.49
C PHE A 319 3.70 18.09 14.94
N LEU A 320 3.34 17.48 16.07
CA LEU A 320 1.99 17.54 16.64
C LEU A 320 1.60 18.93 17.17
N GLU A 321 2.57 19.81 17.45
CA GLU A 321 2.33 21.22 17.81
C GLU A 321 1.86 22.07 16.61
N LYS A 322 2.08 21.58 15.38
CA LYS A 322 1.68 22.28 14.15
C LYS A 322 0.24 21.92 13.77
N PRO A 323 -0.42 22.78 12.99
CA PRO A 323 -1.71 22.43 12.39
C PRO A 323 -1.59 21.12 11.60
N ARG A 324 -2.61 20.28 11.72
CA ARG A 324 -2.68 19.03 10.97
C ARG A 324 -2.56 19.31 9.48
N ARG A 325 -1.81 18.49 8.77
CA ARG A 325 -1.71 18.59 7.32
C ARG A 325 -3.07 18.37 6.67
N PRO A 326 -3.39 19.09 5.58
CA PRO A 326 -4.61 18.86 4.82
C PRO A 326 -4.61 17.46 4.22
N PHE A 327 -5.77 16.98 3.87
CA PHE A 327 -5.94 15.74 3.12
C PHE A 327 -5.20 15.83 1.77
N PHE A 328 -4.51 14.76 1.42
CA PHE A 328 -3.88 14.58 0.12
C PHE A 328 -4.68 13.59 -0.72
N ASP A 329 -5.24 14.04 -1.84
CA ASP A 329 -5.98 13.17 -2.76
C ASP A 329 -5.03 12.32 -3.61
N GLY A 330 -4.62 11.18 -3.05
CA GLY A 330 -3.70 10.24 -3.68
C GLY A 330 -4.29 9.59 -4.92
N VAL A 331 -5.62 9.38 -4.96
CA VAL A 331 -6.32 8.80 -6.10
C VAL A 331 -6.22 9.74 -7.30
N ALA A 332 -6.59 11.00 -7.11
CA ALA A 332 -6.51 12.02 -8.16
C ALA A 332 -5.05 12.21 -8.64
N HIS A 333 -4.09 12.26 -7.70
CA HIS A 333 -2.67 12.39 -8.02
C HIS A 333 -2.17 11.24 -8.91
N THR A 334 -2.45 9.99 -8.52
CA THR A 334 -1.99 8.81 -9.25
C THR A 334 -2.66 8.69 -10.60
N THR A 335 -3.97 8.99 -10.67
CA THR A 335 -4.71 8.99 -11.93
C THR A 335 -4.16 10.02 -12.91
N ASN A 336 -3.89 11.26 -12.46
CA ASN A 336 -3.27 12.29 -13.29
C ASN A 336 -1.91 11.83 -13.81
N LYS A 337 -1.03 11.36 -12.91
CA LYS A 337 0.30 10.88 -13.32
C LYS A 337 0.22 9.73 -14.32
N MET A 338 -0.72 8.81 -14.15
CA MET A 338 -0.95 7.73 -15.11
C MET A 338 -1.40 8.28 -16.48
N LEU A 339 -2.33 9.23 -16.49
CA LEU A 339 -2.81 9.85 -17.73
C LEU A 339 -1.72 10.67 -18.42
N ASP A 340 -0.97 11.48 -17.68
CA ASP A 340 0.14 12.31 -18.21
C ASP A 340 1.26 11.46 -18.82
N SER A 341 1.47 10.24 -18.31
CA SER A 341 2.46 9.32 -18.87
C SER A 341 2.04 8.68 -20.20
N ILE A 342 0.76 8.84 -20.58
CA ILE A 342 0.22 8.28 -21.82
C ILE A 342 0.41 9.25 -22.99
N TYR A 343 0.47 10.53 -22.73
CA TYR A 343 0.67 11.61 -23.73
C TYR A 343 2.11 12.07 -23.76
#